data_1a675ca133dddb113ca8d70049109c49
#
_entry.id   1a675ca133dddb113ca8d70049109c49
#
_cell.length_a   1.000
_cell.length_b   1.000
_cell.length_c   1.000
_cell.angle_alpha   90.00
_cell.angle_beta   90.00
_cell.angle_gamma   90.00
#
_symmetry.space_group_name_H-M   'P 1'
#
loop_
_entity.id
_entity.type
_entity.pdbx_description
1 polymer ?
#
loop_
_entity_poly.entity_id
_entity_poly.type
_entity_poly.pdbx_seq_one_letter_code
_entity_poly.pdbx_strand_id
1 'polypeptide(L)'
;MIKGVKICGISDITTLTHILDHDFPPKFIGFICDYKKSKRYVSYERLKTLLNVDRKNTNFVSVLVNPKNEVLERMKKLNFDFLQLYNVEPKKTKMIKEKYGIKIITALTIIDQNDVNEYKNYMGISDIFLFDGKGYEKSIGFDHKLLNSVPKSLNKMIAGNIKLDDIPKFNDKDIYVDLSGALENEDGKKDVNKIDRLLNLVNK
;
A
#
# COMPACT_ATOMS: atom_id res chain seq x y z
N MET A 1 -3.22 -18.69 5.40
CA MET A 1 -3.85 -17.86 4.33
C MET A 1 -3.23 -16.49 4.34
N ILE A 2 -3.19 -15.81 3.20
CA ILE A 2 -2.87 -14.38 3.12
C ILE A 2 -3.91 -13.60 3.94
N LYS A 3 -3.49 -12.62 4.73
CA LYS A 3 -4.39 -11.74 5.54
C LYS A 3 -5.29 -10.87 4.68
N GLY A 4 -4.88 -10.63 3.44
CA GLY A 4 -5.55 -9.82 2.44
C GLY A 4 -4.55 -9.17 1.48
N VAL A 5 -5.08 -8.52 0.46
CA VAL A 5 -4.26 -7.81 -0.53
C VAL A 5 -4.52 -6.31 -0.51
N LYS A 6 -3.50 -5.58 -0.94
CA LYS A 6 -3.57 -4.17 -1.29
C LYS A 6 -3.35 -4.04 -2.80
N ILE A 7 -4.21 -3.24 -3.45
CA ILE A 7 -4.05 -2.82 -4.84
C ILE A 7 -3.63 -1.35 -4.82
N CYS A 8 -2.39 -1.07 -5.23
CA CYS A 8 -1.80 0.26 -5.13
C CYS A 8 -1.78 1.00 -6.46
N GLY A 9 -1.99 2.31 -6.42
CA GLY A 9 -1.89 3.18 -7.59
C GLY A 9 -3.15 3.19 -8.45
N ILE A 10 -4.32 3.13 -7.83
CA ILE A 10 -5.61 3.37 -8.49
C ILE A 10 -5.74 4.85 -8.77
N SER A 11 -6.12 5.21 -10.01
CA SER A 11 -6.16 6.58 -10.47
C SER A 11 -7.41 6.94 -11.30
N ASP A 12 -8.31 6.01 -11.53
CA ASP A 12 -9.55 6.24 -12.27
C ASP A 12 -10.76 5.57 -11.60
N ILE A 13 -11.93 6.15 -11.86
CA ILE A 13 -13.19 5.76 -11.19
C ILE A 13 -13.69 4.41 -11.72
N THR A 14 -13.52 4.13 -13.00
CA THR A 14 -14.01 2.88 -13.61
C THR A 14 -13.32 1.67 -13.00
N THR A 15 -11.99 1.70 -12.92
CA THR A 15 -11.21 0.65 -12.25
C THR A 15 -11.55 0.55 -10.77
N LEU A 16 -11.70 1.69 -10.08
CA LEU A 16 -12.06 1.71 -8.66
C LEU A 16 -13.40 1.03 -8.40
N THR A 17 -14.43 1.39 -9.17
CA THR A 17 -15.78 0.82 -9.04
C THR A 17 -15.75 -0.68 -9.33
N HIS A 18 -15.07 -1.10 -10.41
CA HIS A 18 -14.90 -2.51 -10.75
C HIS A 18 -14.30 -3.33 -9.58
N ILE A 19 -13.26 -2.80 -8.93
CA ILE A 19 -12.61 -3.45 -7.79
C ILE A 19 -13.56 -3.55 -6.59
N LEU A 20 -14.30 -2.48 -6.30
CA LEU A 20 -15.20 -2.44 -5.14
C LEU A 20 -16.45 -3.30 -5.34
N ASP A 21 -16.89 -3.51 -6.59
CA ASP A 21 -18.04 -4.35 -6.93
C ASP A 21 -17.69 -5.82 -7.12
N HIS A 22 -16.40 -6.19 -7.06
CA HIS A 22 -15.98 -7.58 -7.09
C HIS A 22 -16.51 -8.34 -5.86
N ASP A 23 -16.85 -9.63 -6.02
CA ASP A 23 -17.35 -10.49 -4.91
C ASP A 23 -16.37 -10.57 -3.73
N PHE A 24 -15.07 -10.43 -4.02
CA PHE A 24 -13.97 -10.46 -3.06
C PHE A 24 -13.12 -9.19 -3.17
N PRO A 25 -13.60 -8.03 -2.72
CA PRO A 25 -12.84 -6.78 -2.84
C PRO A 25 -11.58 -6.84 -1.97
N PRO A 26 -10.50 -6.12 -2.36
CA PRO A 26 -9.25 -6.15 -1.62
C PRO A 26 -9.39 -5.49 -0.26
N LYS A 27 -8.53 -5.87 0.69
CA LYS A 27 -8.52 -5.24 2.03
C LYS A 27 -8.12 -3.76 2.00
N PHE A 28 -7.27 -3.39 1.01
CA PHE A 28 -6.76 -2.02 0.87
C PHE A 28 -6.71 -1.59 -0.59
N ILE A 29 -6.99 -0.30 -0.83
CA ILE A 29 -6.72 0.38 -2.10
C ILE A 29 -5.83 1.59 -1.82
N GLY A 30 -4.70 1.69 -2.55
CA GLY A 30 -3.72 2.76 -2.42
C GLY A 30 -3.83 3.81 -3.53
N PHE A 31 -3.77 5.09 -3.14
CA PHE A 31 -3.74 6.24 -4.05
C PHE A 31 -2.41 6.99 -3.86
N ILE A 32 -1.69 7.28 -4.94
CA ILE A 32 -0.44 8.05 -4.89
C ILE A 32 -0.79 9.54 -4.85
N CYS A 33 -0.66 10.16 -3.67
CA CYS A 33 -1.24 11.50 -3.43
C CYS A 33 -0.25 12.66 -3.50
N ASP A 34 1.06 12.42 -3.38
CA ASP A 34 2.06 13.52 -3.31
C ASP A 34 3.28 13.31 -4.21
N TYR A 35 3.45 12.17 -4.83
CA TYR A 35 4.59 11.90 -5.69
C TYR A 35 4.24 12.15 -7.16
N LYS A 36 4.31 13.41 -7.61
CA LYS A 36 3.92 13.84 -8.97
C LYS A 36 4.72 13.21 -10.11
N LYS A 37 5.90 12.64 -9.82
CA LYS A 37 6.71 11.91 -10.82
C LYS A 37 6.11 10.54 -11.15
N SER A 38 5.27 10.01 -10.29
CA SER A 38 4.62 8.73 -10.54
C SER A 38 3.56 8.84 -11.62
N LYS A 39 3.56 7.90 -12.57
CA LYS A 39 2.49 7.74 -13.57
C LYS A 39 1.11 7.49 -12.92
N ARG A 40 1.11 7.04 -11.66
CA ARG A 40 -0.09 6.71 -10.86
C ARG A 40 -0.52 7.86 -9.95
N TYR A 41 0.10 9.04 -10.08
CA TYR A 41 -0.23 10.20 -9.27
C TYR A 41 -1.68 10.63 -9.48
N VAL A 42 -2.37 10.92 -8.38
CA VAL A 42 -3.74 11.44 -8.37
C VAL A 42 -3.75 12.83 -7.76
N SER A 43 -4.29 13.80 -8.51
CA SER A 43 -4.43 15.17 -8.01
C SER A 43 -5.47 15.25 -6.87
N TYR A 44 -5.35 16.28 -6.04
CA TYR A 44 -6.26 16.50 -4.91
C TYR A 44 -7.74 16.58 -5.34
N GLU A 45 -8.02 17.26 -6.46
CA GLU A 45 -9.40 17.37 -6.96
C GLU A 45 -9.93 16.01 -7.44
N ARG A 46 -9.09 15.22 -8.11
CA ARG A 46 -9.49 13.88 -8.54
C ARG A 46 -9.69 12.92 -7.36
N LEU A 47 -8.91 13.08 -6.29
CA LEU A 47 -9.10 12.30 -5.06
C LEU A 47 -10.48 12.53 -4.46
N LYS A 48 -11.00 13.75 -4.46
CA LYS A 48 -12.36 14.05 -3.97
C LYS A 48 -13.41 13.20 -4.69
N THR A 49 -13.28 13.07 -6.01
CA THR A 49 -14.20 12.26 -6.81
C THR A 49 -14.02 10.76 -6.51
N LEU A 50 -12.77 10.27 -6.47
CA LEU A 50 -12.48 8.86 -6.24
C LEU A 50 -12.88 8.40 -4.84
N LEU A 51 -12.77 9.28 -3.83
CA LEU A 51 -13.10 8.93 -2.44
C LEU A 51 -14.59 9.06 -2.12
N ASN A 52 -15.39 9.61 -3.05
CA ASN A 52 -16.84 9.75 -2.90
C ASN A 52 -17.60 8.53 -3.49
N VAL A 53 -17.18 7.33 -3.06
CA VAL A 53 -17.81 6.05 -3.45
C VAL A 53 -18.09 5.22 -2.20
N ASP A 54 -19.03 4.29 -2.31
CA ASP A 54 -19.22 3.27 -1.29
C ASP A 54 -18.04 2.29 -1.34
N ARG A 55 -17.16 2.39 -0.35
CA ARG A 55 -15.95 1.57 -0.25
C ARG A 55 -16.19 0.19 0.37
N LYS A 56 -17.41 -0.10 0.81
CA LYS A 56 -17.76 -1.33 1.51
C LYS A 56 -16.75 -1.61 2.66
N ASN A 57 -16.11 -2.77 2.66
CA ASN A 57 -15.12 -3.17 3.67
C ASN A 57 -13.66 -2.91 3.28
N THR A 58 -13.42 -2.11 2.22
CA THR A 58 -12.09 -1.79 1.72
C THR A 58 -11.54 -0.53 2.38
N ASN A 59 -10.32 -0.60 2.93
CA ASN A 59 -9.63 0.56 3.49
C ASN A 59 -8.94 1.37 2.39
N PHE A 60 -9.10 2.69 2.41
CA PHE A 60 -8.44 3.59 1.49
C PHE A 60 -7.16 4.16 2.10
N VAL A 61 -6.07 4.07 1.34
CA VAL A 61 -4.72 4.39 1.79
C VAL A 61 -4.15 5.55 0.96
N SER A 62 -3.81 6.66 1.62
CA SER A 62 -3.04 7.74 1.01
C SER A 62 -1.56 7.40 1.04
N VAL A 63 -0.93 7.26 -0.12
CA VAL A 63 0.50 6.96 -0.25
C VAL A 63 1.28 8.24 -0.44
N LEU A 64 2.23 8.50 0.46
CA LEU A 64 2.96 9.74 0.60
C LEU A 64 4.48 9.48 0.74
N VAL A 65 5.29 10.32 0.11
CA VAL A 65 6.75 10.26 0.20
C VAL A 65 7.27 11.55 0.84
N ASN A 66 7.77 11.46 2.07
CA ASN A 66 8.25 12.59 2.88
C ASN A 66 7.34 13.83 2.80
N PRO A 67 6.05 13.70 3.15
CA PRO A 67 5.06 14.75 2.91
C PRO A 67 5.35 16.01 3.72
N LYS A 68 5.06 17.17 3.11
CA LYS A 68 5.02 18.46 3.79
C LYS A 68 3.72 18.58 4.60
N ASN A 69 3.71 19.47 5.59
CA ASN A 69 2.53 19.69 6.44
C ASN A 69 1.27 20.08 5.64
N GLU A 70 1.42 20.88 4.59
CA GLU A 70 0.31 21.30 3.73
C GLU A 70 -0.37 20.11 3.03
N VAL A 71 0.42 19.10 2.65
CA VAL A 71 -0.11 17.86 2.06
C VAL A 71 -0.88 17.07 3.11
N LEU A 72 -0.34 16.93 4.31
CA LEU A 72 -1.00 16.23 5.41
C LEU A 72 -2.33 16.90 5.79
N GLU A 73 -2.37 18.25 5.85
CA GLU A 73 -3.61 18.99 6.11
C GLU A 73 -4.66 18.80 4.99
N ARG A 74 -4.23 18.65 3.74
CA ARG A 74 -5.14 18.30 2.64
C ARG A 74 -5.66 16.88 2.77
N MET A 75 -4.78 15.91 3.09
CA MET A 75 -5.20 14.50 3.24
C MET A 75 -6.16 14.33 4.42
N LYS A 76 -5.99 15.09 5.51
CA LYS A 76 -6.94 15.09 6.64
C LYS A 76 -8.37 15.45 6.25
N LYS A 77 -8.53 16.32 5.24
CA LYS A 77 -9.86 16.74 4.74
C LYS A 77 -10.51 15.66 3.85
N LEU A 78 -9.76 14.62 3.50
CA LEU A 78 -10.22 13.50 2.71
C LEU A 78 -10.42 12.27 3.62
N ASN A 79 -11.35 11.42 3.26
CA ASN A 79 -11.73 10.29 4.07
C ASN A 79 -10.82 9.07 3.80
N PHE A 80 -9.55 9.14 4.25
CA PHE A 80 -8.61 8.02 4.23
C PHE A 80 -8.63 7.27 5.56
N ASP A 81 -8.44 5.95 5.52
CA ASP A 81 -8.31 5.08 6.69
C ASP A 81 -6.86 4.98 7.17
N PHE A 82 -5.91 5.08 6.24
CA PHE A 82 -4.47 4.99 6.51
C PHE A 82 -3.68 6.05 5.74
N LEU A 83 -2.59 6.50 6.36
CA LEU A 83 -1.47 7.13 5.66
C LEU A 83 -0.33 6.11 5.52
N GLN A 84 0.10 5.83 4.30
CA GLN A 84 1.31 5.07 4.01
C GLN A 84 2.44 6.05 3.78
N LEU A 85 3.46 5.98 4.66
CA LEU A 85 4.54 6.96 4.72
C LEU A 85 5.86 6.33 4.30
N TYR A 86 6.46 6.86 3.24
CA TYR A 86 7.85 6.57 2.82
C TYR A 86 8.78 7.69 3.28
N ASN A 87 9.99 7.35 3.72
CA ASN A 87 11.05 8.30 4.08
C ASN A 87 10.61 9.34 5.12
N VAL A 88 9.88 8.93 6.13
CA VAL A 88 9.45 9.78 7.25
C VAL A 88 10.05 9.24 8.53
N GLU A 89 10.85 10.05 9.21
CA GLU A 89 11.50 9.73 10.48
C GLU A 89 10.51 9.28 11.56
N PRO A 90 10.90 8.39 12.50
CA PRO A 90 10.01 7.89 13.55
C PRO A 90 9.34 8.98 14.36
N LYS A 91 10.09 10.01 14.78
CA LYS A 91 9.56 11.17 15.53
C LYS A 91 8.46 11.90 14.77
N LYS A 92 8.69 12.16 13.46
CA LYS A 92 7.70 12.82 12.58
C LYS A 92 6.49 11.91 12.35
N THR A 93 6.70 10.61 12.17
CA THR A 93 5.63 9.63 12.00
C THR A 93 4.71 9.60 13.23
N LYS A 94 5.30 9.58 14.44
CA LYS A 94 4.54 9.68 15.72
C LYS A 94 3.72 10.95 15.78
N MET A 95 4.32 12.10 15.49
CA MET A 95 3.61 13.39 15.47
C MET A 95 2.44 13.41 14.49
N ILE A 96 2.63 12.82 13.29
CA ILE A 96 1.56 12.70 12.29
C ILE A 96 0.42 11.85 12.83
N LYS A 97 0.71 10.67 13.40
CA LYS A 97 -0.30 9.78 13.95
C LYS A 97 -1.12 10.47 15.05
N GLU A 98 -0.45 11.10 16.01
CA GLU A 98 -1.08 11.78 17.14
C GLU A 98 -1.91 12.99 16.69
N LYS A 99 -1.34 13.83 15.80
CA LYS A 99 -2.01 15.06 15.33
C LYS A 99 -3.26 14.77 14.51
N TYR A 100 -3.23 13.75 13.67
CA TYR A 100 -4.32 13.47 12.71
C TYR A 100 -5.24 12.35 13.15
N GLY A 101 -4.90 11.57 14.18
CA GLY A 101 -5.69 10.45 14.67
C GLY A 101 -5.93 9.34 13.63
N ILE A 102 -4.97 9.17 12.70
CA ILE A 102 -5.09 8.26 11.56
C ILE A 102 -4.12 7.09 11.69
N LYS A 103 -4.51 5.92 11.18
CA LYS A 103 -3.65 4.74 11.17
C LYS A 103 -2.48 4.90 10.19
N ILE A 104 -1.33 4.34 10.55
CA ILE A 104 -0.08 4.49 9.80
C ILE A 104 0.38 3.14 9.23
N ILE A 105 0.69 3.14 7.94
CA ILE A 105 1.52 2.13 7.30
C ILE A 105 2.91 2.74 7.12
N THR A 106 3.90 2.26 7.87
CA THR A 106 5.30 2.66 7.65
C THR A 106 5.88 1.83 6.53
N ALA A 107 6.28 2.48 5.44
CA ALA A 107 6.88 1.83 4.29
C ALA A 107 8.41 1.94 4.37
N LEU A 108 9.05 0.78 4.46
CA LEU A 108 10.50 0.60 4.53
C LEU A 108 11.01 0.09 3.17
N THR A 109 12.03 0.74 2.64
CA THR A 109 12.67 0.34 1.38
C THR A 109 13.80 -0.62 1.69
N ILE A 110 13.69 -1.87 1.23
CA ILE A 110 14.55 -2.97 1.62
C ILE A 110 15.58 -3.27 0.54
N ILE A 111 16.86 -3.29 0.93
CA ILE A 111 18.00 -3.76 0.17
C ILE A 111 18.66 -4.92 0.92
N ASP A 112 18.85 -4.75 2.23
CA ASP A 112 19.53 -5.72 3.09
C ASP A 112 18.83 -5.90 4.46
N GLN A 113 19.48 -6.66 5.37
CA GLN A 113 18.96 -6.94 6.70
C GLN A 113 18.90 -5.70 7.60
N ASN A 114 19.76 -4.70 7.38
CA ASN A 114 19.76 -3.48 8.18
C ASN A 114 18.49 -2.68 7.90
N ASP A 115 18.11 -2.58 6.63
CA ASP A 115 16.88 -1.91 6.24
C ASP A 115 15.64 -2.59 6.85
N VAL A 116 15.64 -3.94 6.89
CA VAL A 116 14.57 -4.68 7.56
C VAL A 116 14.50 -4.30 9.03
N ASN A 117 15.64 -4.20 9.72
CA ASN A 117 15.67 -3.90 11.15
C ASN A 117 15.18 -2.50 11.51
N GLU A 118 15.08 -1.59 10.55
CA GLU A 118 14.53 -0.24 10.75
C GLU A 118 13.08 -0.25 11.29
N TYR A 119 12.30 -1.34 11.11
CA TYR A 119 10.97 -1.44 11.69
C TYR A 119 10.98 -1.22 13.23
N LYS A 120 12.09 -1.57 13.90
CA LYS A 120 12.22 -1.46 15.36
C LYS A 120 12.07 -0.02 15.84
N ASN A 121 12.51 0.95 15.03
CA ASN A 121 12.44 2.37 15.34
C ASN A 121 10.99 2.92 15.29
N TYR A 122 10.05 2.19 14.68
CA TYR A 122 8.65 2.55 14.53
C TYR A 122 7.70 1.69 15.38
N MET A 123 8.27 0.84 16.27
CA MET A 123 7.46 0.03 17.18
C MET A 123 6.59 0.91 18.09
N GLY A 124 5.31 0.53 18.25
CA GLY A 124 4.32 1.31 18.99
C GLY A 124 3.80 2.56 18.24
N ILE A 125 4.36 2.87 17.06
CA ILE A 125 3.93 3.98 16.21
C ILE A 125 3.10 3.46 15.03
N SER A 126 3.63 2.48 14.31
CA SER A 126 3.03 1.95 13.07
C SER A 126 1.96 0.91 13.37
N ASP A 127 0.88 0.93 12.60
CA ASP A 127 -0.19 -0.07 12.66
C ASP A 127 0.11 -1.25 11.72
N ILE A 128 0.80 -0.97 10.61
CA ILE A 128 1.27 -1.96 9.62
C ILE A 128 2.67 -1.56 9.17
N PHE A 129 3.55 -2.55 8.99
CA PHE A 129 4.88 -2.38 8.40
C PHE A 129 4.86 -2.91 6.97
N LEU A 130 5.06 -2.03 6.00
CA LEU A 130 5.24 -2.40 4.60
C LEU A 130 6.73 -2.51 4.30
N PHE A 131 7.17 -3.71 3.90
CA PHE A 131 8.51 -4.00 3.40
C PHE A 131 8.45 -4.01 1.87
N ASP A 132 9.03 -3.00 1.24
CA ASP A 132 8.98 -2.79 -0.21
C ASP A 132 10.39 -2.83 -0.81
N GLY A 133 10.52 -3.35 -2.02
CA GLY A 133 11.78 -3.30 -2.75
C GLY A 133 12.15 -1.88 -3.20
N LYS A 134 13.42 -1.67 -3.50
CA LYS A 134 13.92 -0.36 -3.94
C LYS A 134 13.27 0.08 -5.25
N GLY A 135 12.89 1.35 -5.34
CA GLY A 135 12.38 2.01 -6.55
C GLY A 135 10.88 2.30 -6.53
N TYR A 136 10.51 3.58 -6.67
CA TYR A 136 9.11 4.02 -6.60
C TYR A 136 8.33 3.79 -7.89
N GLU A 137 9.01 3.73 -9.06
CA GLU A 137 8.35 3.53 -10.34
C GLU A 137 8.44 2.08 -10.82
N LYS A 138 9.61 1.49 -10.71
CA LYS A 138 9.86 0.08 -11.00
C LYS A 138 10.60 -0.52 -9.82
N SER A 139 9.85 -1.13 -8.94
CA SER A 139 10.38 -1.79 -7.75
C SER A 139 11.30 -2.95 -8.15
N ILE A 140 12.49 -2.97 -7.59
CA ILE A 140 13.37 -4.14 -7.63
C ILE A 140 12.94 -5.03 -6.46
N GLY A 141 12.65 -6.30 -6.71
CA GLY A 141 12.34 -7.24 -5.65
C GLY A 141 13.51 -7.43 -4.68
N PHE A 142 13.23 -7.86 -3.47
CA PHE A 142 14.23 -8.22 -2.47
C PHE A 142 14.03 -9.67 -2.00
N ASP A 143 15.03 -10.26 -1.34
CA ASP A 143 14.90 -11.61 -0.79
C ASP A 143 13.97 -11.58 0.44
N HIS A 144 12.77 -12.12 0.29
CA HIS A 144 11.78 -12.17 1.37
C HIS A 144 12.23 -13.02 2.58
N LYS A 145 13.29 -13.82 2.47
CA LYS A 145 13.90 -14.54 3.61
C LYS A 145 14.46 -13.59 4.67
N LEU A 146 14.84 -12.37 4.27
CA LEU A 146 15.26 -11.32 5.20
C LEU A 146 14.19 -11.01 6.25
N LEU A 147 12.90 -11.23 5.93
CA LEU A 147 11.79 -11.01 6.85
C LEU A 147 11.61 -12.13 7.89
N ASN A 148 12.38 -13.21 7.83
CA ASN A 148 12.29 -14.30 8.82
C ASN A 148 12.67 -13.84 10.25
N SER A 149 13.47 -12.79 10.36
CA SER A 149 13.84 -12.16 11.64
C SER A 149 12.74 -11.25 12.22
N VAL A 150 11.71 -10.90 11.42
CA VAL A 150 10.64 -10.01 11.86
C VAL A 150 9.59 -10.81 12.63
N PRO A 151 9.20 -10.39 13.86
CA PRO A 151 8.24 -11.12 14.68
C PRO A 151 6.94 -11.42 13.94
N LYS A 152 6.40 -12.64 14.14
CA LYS A 152 5.12 -13.05 13.53
C LYS A 152 3.94 -12.21 14.03
N SER A 153 4.02 -11.69 15.25
CA SER A 153 2.98 -10.84 15.86
C SER A 153 2.81 -9.46 15.21
N LEU A 154 3.77 -9.02 14.39
CA LEU A 154 3.65 -7.74 13.70
C LEU A 154 2.74 -7.84 12.47
N ASN A 155 1.90 -6.83 12.28
CA ASN A 155 1.15 -6.67 11.05
C ASN A 155 2.11 -6.30 9.91
N LYS A 156 2.36 -7.26 9.02
CA LYS A 156 3.31 -7.13 7.90
C LYS A 156 2.58 -7.05 6.57
N MET A 157 3.07 -6.18 5.71
CA MET A 157 2.71 -6.09 4.30
C MET A 157 3.99 -6.22 3.48
N ILE A 158 3.96 -6.96 2.39
CA ILE A 158 5.10 -7.17 1.52
C ILE A 158 4.77 -6.63 0.14
N ALA A 159 5.69 -5.86 -0.43
CA ALA A 159 5.65 -5.37 -1.80
C ALA A 159 6.98 -5.63 -2.53
N GLY A 160 7.19 -5.02 -3.68
CA GLY A 160 8.44 -5.10 -4.42
C GLY A 160 8.45 -6.21 -5.47
N ASN A 161 8.03 -5.87 -6.70
CA ASN A 161 8.06 -6.73 -7.88
C ASN A 161 7.36 -8.10 -7.72
N ILE A 162 6.35 -8.18 -6.85
CA ILE A 162 5.55 -9.39 -6.67
C ILE A 162 4.67 -9.59 -7.91
N LYS A 163 4.72 -10.78 -8.51
CA LYS A 163 3.91 -11.17 -9.66
C LYS A 163 2.69 -11.97 -9.22
N LEU A 164 1.67 -12.06 -10.08
CA LEU A 164 0.47 -12.86 -9.80
C LEU A 164 0.81 -14.34 -9.50
N ASP A 165 1.78 -14.90 -10.22
CA ASP A 165 2.20 -16.30 -10.04
C ASP A 165 2.99 -16.53 -8.73
N ASP A 166 3.38 -15.46 -8.03
CA ASP A 166 4.02 -15.57 -6.73
C ASP A 166 3.01 -15.65 -5.56
N ILE A 167 1.75 -15.27 -5.79
CA ILE A 167 0.71 -15.19 -4.76
C ILE A 167 0.58 -16.52 -3.97
N PRO A 168 0.53 -17.71 -4.59
CA PRO A 168 0.44 -18.96 -3.85
C PRO A 168 1.57 -19.21 -2.85
N LYS A 169 2.75 -18.62 -3.06
CA LYS A 169 3.92 -18.74 -2.16
C LYS A 169 3.71 -18.05 -0.81
N PHE A 170 2.67 -17.21 -0.71
CA PHE A 170 2.33 -16.44 0.49
C PHE A 170 1.15 -17.04 1.28
N ASN A 171 0.47 -18.08 0.78
CA ASN A 171 -0.78 -18.59 1.33
C ASN A 171 -0.71 -19.03 2.79
N ASP A 172 0.42 -19.51 3.28
CA ASP A 172 0.58 -19.93 4.68
C ASP A 172 1.19 -18.85 5.58
N LYS A 173 1.30 -17.63 5.06
CA LYS A 173 1.89 -16.51 5.76
C LYS A 173 0.82 -15.54 6.23
N ASP A 174 0.80 -15.25 7.53
CA ASP A 174 -0.10 -14.24 8.13
C ASP A 174 0.37 -12.80 7.78
N ILE A 175 0.29 -12.44 6.50
CA ILE A 175 0.76 -11.17 5.93
C ILE A 175 -0.24 -10.58 4.94
N TYR A 176 -0.13 -9.28 4.70
CA TYR A 176 -0.73 -8.62 3.55
C TYR A 176 0.23 -8.61 2.36
N VAL A 177 -0.28 -8.62 1.14
CA VAL A 177 0.51 -8.49 -0.08
C VAL A 177 0.05 -7.26 -0.85
N ASP A 178 1.02 -6.39 -1.24
CA ASP A 178 0.76 -5.15 -1.96
C ASP A 178 1.24 -5.27 -3.41
N LEU A 179 0.33 -5.10 -4.36
CA LEU A 179 0.62 -5.16 -5.79
C LEU A 179 0.29 -3.84 -6.47
N SER A 180 1.15 -3.44 -7.39
CA SER A 180 0.92 -2.27 -8.24
C SER A 180 1.22 -2.58 -9.70
N GLY A 181 2.47 -2.58 -10.13
CA GLY A 181 2.89 -2.75 -11.52
C GLY A 181 2.48 -4.08 -12.14
N ALA A 182 2.44 -5.16 -11.36
CA ALA A 182 2.00 -6.49 -11.83
C ALA A 182 0.54 -6.51 -12.31
N LEU A 183 -0.25 -5.52 -11.91
CA LEU A 183 -1.66 -5.37 -12.28
C LEU A 183 -1.86 -4.35 -13.42
N GLU A 184 -0.81 -3.99 -14.14
CA GLU A 184 -0.85 -3.01 -15.21
C GLU A 184 -0.67 -3.69 -16.57
N ASN A 185 -1.29 -3.09 -17.60
CA ASN A 185 -1.05 -3.42 -19.00
C ASN A 185 0.25 -2.74 -19.50
N GLU A 186 0.56 -2.89 -20.78
CA GLU A 186 1.76 -2.31 -21.41
C GLU A 186 1.78 -0.78 -21.37
N ASP A 187 0.62 -0.13 -21.36
CA ASP A 187 0.46 1.33 -21.23
C ASP A 187 0.64 1.84 -19.80
N GLY A 188 0.82 0.95 -18.82
CA GLY A 188 0.93 1.29 -17.40
C GLY A 188 -0.40 1.64 -16.75
N LYS A 189 -1.54 1.26 -17.37
CA LYS A 189 -2.88 1.37 -16.80
C LYS A 189 -3.27 0.07 -16.10
N LYS A 190 -4.10 0.16 -15.08
CA LYS A 190 -4.62 -1.03 -14.39
C LYS A 190 -5.43 -1.90 -15.37
N ASP A 191 -5.17 -3.19 -15.32
CA ASP A 191 -5.81 -4.21 -16.13
C ASP A 191 -6.82 -4.97 -15.24
N VAL A 192 -8.10 -4.82 -15.54
CA VAL A 192 -9.18 -5.42 -14.74
C VAL A 192 -9.09 -6.96 -14.73
N ASN A 193 -8.68 -7.60 -15.82
CA ASN A 193 -8.55 -9.06 -15.86
C ASN A 193 -7.42 -9.55 -14.92
N LYS A 194 -6.32 -8.80 -14.82
CA LYS A 194 -5.25 -9.11 -13.88
C LYS A 194 -5.69 -8.87 -12.43
N ILE A 195 -6.52 -7.87 -12.20
CA ILE A 195 -7.10 -7.57 -10.88
C ILE A 195 -8.05 -8.71 -10.46
N ASP A 196 -8.97 -9.10 -11.33
CA ASP A 196 -9.91 -10.21 -11.06
C ASP A 196 -9.16 -11.51 -10.79
N ARG A 197 -8.11 -11.80 -11.59
CA ARG A 197 -7.25 -12.96 -11.35
C ARG A 197 -6.61 -12.90 -9.96
N LEU A 198 -6.09 -11.74 -9.52
CA LEU A 198 -5.52 -11.57 -8.18
C LEU A 198 -6.56 -11.86 -7.10
N LEU A 199 -7.72 -11.19 -7.18
CA LEU A 199 -8.77 -11.28 -6.17
C LEU A 199 -9.32 -12.69 -6.04
N ASN A 200 -9.46 -13.41 -7.15
CA ASN A 200 -9.85 -14.83 -7.16
C ASN A 200 -8.75 -15.77 -6.62
N LEU A 201 -7.47 -15.45 -6.80
CA LEU A 201 -6.36 -16.26 -6.26
C LEU A 201 -6.25 -16.20 -4.74
N VAL A 202 -6.59 -15.05 -4.15
CA VAL A 202 -6.45 -14.83 -2.70
C VAL A 202 -7.60 -15.42 -1.89
N ASN A 203 -8.74 -15.70 -2.53
CA ASN A 203 -9.96 -16.22 -1.88
C ASN A 203 -10.21 -17.72 -2.15
N LYS A 204 -9.21 -18.40 -2.69
CA LYS A 204 -9.16 -19.85 -2.79
C LYS A 204 -8.47 -20.44 -1.56
#